data_a142d3197b2c2a0eac2dcdc3425829b0
#
_entry.id   a142d3197b2c2a0eac2dcdc3425829b0
#
_cell.length_a   1.000
_cell.length_b   1.000
_cell.length_c   1.000
_cell.angle_alpha   90.00
_cell.angle_beta   90.00
_cell.angle_gamma   90.00
#
_symmetry.space_group_name_H-M   'P 1'
#
loop_
_entity.id
_entity.type
_entity.pdbx_description
1 polymer ?
#
loop_
_entity_poly.entity_id
_entity_poly.type
_entity_poly.pdbx_seq_one_letter_code
_entity_poly.pdbx_strand_id
1 'polypeptide(L)'
;EGLISIPKMYPGDTIWWHPDVVHAVEEKHMGKTFSNVIYVGATPYCKKNIDYIKKQSKKFIEGKSPPDFAAEDYEINYKGRIKINDLSELAKKQLGLIEWN
;
A
#
# COMPACT_ATOMS: atom_id res chain seq x y z
N GLU A 1 5.37 -25.87 -14.48
CA GLU A 1 5.83 -24.59 -13.92
C GLU A 1 4.77 -23.55 -14.24
N GLY A 2 4.22 -22.91 -13.21
CA GLY A 2 3.06 -22.03 -13.35
C GLY A 2 3.39 -20.53 -13.35
N LEU A 3 4.68 -20.15 -13.43
CA LEU A 3 5.08 -18.75 -13.51
C LEU A 3 4.94 -18.22 -14.93
N ILE A 4 4.22 -17.12 -15.07
CA ILE A 4 4.07 -16.38 -16.33
C ILE A 4 4.43 -14.92 -16.09
N SER A 5 4.98 -14.28 -17.12
CA SER A 5 5.20 -12.84 -17.07
C SER A 5 3.90 -12.08 -17.27
N ILE A 6 3.79 -10.94 -16.59
CA ILE A 6 2.71 -10.00 -16.83
C ILE A 6 2.80 -9.49 -18.27
N PRO A 7 1.69 -9.40 -19.02
CA PRO A 7 1.68 -8.83 -20.36
C PRO A 7 2.22 -7.40 -20.37
N LYS A 8 2.62 -6.92 -21.54
CA LYS A 8 3.04 -5.52 -21.69
C LYS A 8 1.94 -4.58 -21.21
N MET A 9 2.28 -3.68 -20.31
CA MET A 9 1.39 -2.69 -19.74
C MET A 9 1.55 -1.33 -20.43
N TYR A 10 0.46 -0.58 -20.51
CA TYR A 10 0.41 0.77 -21.02
C TYR A 10 -0.04 1.76 -19.92
N PRO A 11 0.27 3.05 -20.04
CA PRO A 11 -0.23 4.06 -19.10
C PRO A 11 -1.76 4.00 -18.97
N GLY A 12 -2.24 3.88 -17.75
CA GLY A 12 -3.67 3.71 -17.42
C GLY A 12 -4.12 2.27 -17.19
N ASP A 13 -3.30 1.29 -17.51
CA ASP A 13 -3.60 -0.11 -17.19
C ASP A 13 -3.46 -0.38 -15.70
N THR A 14 -4.27 -1.32 -15.19
CA THR A 14 -4.21 -1.82 -13.82
C THR A 14 -4.14 -3.32 -13.81
N ILE A 15 -3.46 -3.87 -12.80
CA ILE A 15 -3.40 -5.31 -12.56
C ILE A 15 -4.05 -5.61 -11.23
N TRP A 16 -4.92 -6.61 -11.22
CA TRP A 16 -5.57 -7.09 -10.02
C TRP A 16 -5.12 -8.51 -9.72
N TRP A 17 -4.70 -8.78 -8.50
CA TRP A 17 -4.36 -10.12 -8.06
C TRP A 17 -4.78 -10.35 -6.60
N HIS A 18 -5.00 -11.61 -6.28
CA HIS A 18 -5.25 -12.03 -4.90
C HIS A 18 -3.92 -12.05 -4.12
N PRO A 19 -3.89 -11.66 -2.84
CA PRO A 19 -2.66 -11.68 -2.03
C PRO A 19 -1.94 -13.04 -1.97
N ASP A 20 -2.69 -14.13 -2.08
CA ASP A 20 -2.13 -15.49 -2.05
C ASP A 20 -1.50 -15.94 -3.38
N VAL A 21 -1.56 -15.12 -4.43
CA VAL A 21 -0.86 -15.42 -5.69
C VAL A 21 0.64 -15.26 -5.48
N VAL A 22 1.39 -16.32 -5.73
CA VAL A 22 2.84 -16.27 -5.68
C VAL A 22 3.35 -15.38 -6.79
N HIS A 23 4.04 -14.34 -6.43
CA HIS A 23 4.58 -13.36 -7.37
C HIS A 23 6.00 -12.95 -6.98
N ALA A 24 6.75 -12.53 -7.97
CA ALA A 24 8.11 -12.05 -7.80
C ALA A 24 8.43 -10.97 -8.83
N VAL A 25 9.42 -10.17 -8.53
CA VAL A 25 10.01 -9.22 -9.48
C VAL A 25 11.08 -9.95 -10.27
N GLU A 26 11.21 -9.64 -11.56
CA GLU A 26 12.27 -10.19 -12.39
C GLU A 26 13.66 -9.85 -11.80
N GLU A 27 14.57 -10.83 -11.86
CA GLU A 27 15.91 -10.69 -11.32
C GLU A 27 16.69 -9.54 -11.99
N LYS A 28 16.41 -9.29 -13.27
CA LYS A 28 17.13 -8.28 -14.03
C LYS A 28 16.19 -7.23 -14.63
N HIS A 29 16.38 -5.99 -14.25
CA HIS A 29 15.69 -4.86 -14.85
C HIS A 29 16.28 -4.49 -16.20
N MET A 30 15.54 -4.70 -17.29
CA MET A 30 15.98 -4.42 -18.66
C MET A 30 15.54 -3.05 -19.19
N GLY A 31 14.80 -2.29 -18.40
CA GLY A 31 14.36 -0.95 -18.76
C GLY A 31 15.47 0.10 -18.66
N LYS A 32 15.26 1.24 -19.34
CA LYS A 32 16.18 2.39 -19.29
C LYS A 32 15.85 3.41 -18.21
N THR A 33 14.70 3.29 -17.56
CA THR A 33 14.20 4.20 -16.54
C THR A 33 13.74 3.41 -15.32
N PHE A 34 13.36 4.12 -14.26
CA PHE A 34 12.80 3.48 -13.05
C PHE A 34 11.50 2.75 -13.36
N SER A 35 11.31 1.59 -12.73
CA SER A 35 10.03 0.89 -12.69
C SER A 35 9.37 1.18 -11.34
N ASN A 36 8.20 1.79 -11.38
CA ASN A 36 7.44 2.14 -10.18
C ASN A 36 6.08 1.46 -10.21
N VAL A 37 5.62 1.02 -9.06
CA VAL A 37 4.28 0.49 -8.85
C VAL A 37 3.63 1.21 -7.68
N ILE A 38 2.32 1.40 -7.77
CA ILE A 38 1.50 1.91 -6.67
C ILE A 38 0.54 0.78 -6.28
N TYR A 39 0.62 0.36 -5.03
CA TYR A 39 -0.31 -0.61 -4.49
C TYR A 39 -1.55 0.08 -3.94
N VAL A 40 -2.71 -0.39 -4.39
CA VAL A 40 -4.01 0.07 -3.88
C VAL A 40 -4.72 -1.13 -3.28
N GLY A 41 -4.86 -1.14 -1.96
CA GLY A 41 -5.57 -2.20 -1.27
C GLY A 41 -7.08 -2.14 -1.54
N ALA A 42 -7.66 -3.26 -1.96
CA ALA A 42 -9.10 -3.43 -2.09
C ALA A 42 -9.53 -4.58 -1.16
N THR A 43 -9.89 -4.24 0.07
CA THR A 43 -10.18 -5.21 1.12
C THR A 43 -11.62 -5.07 1.61
N PRO A 44 -12.31 -6.18 1.95
CA PRO A 44 -13.67 -6.12 2.46
C PRO A 44 -13.71 -5.50 3.87
N TYR A 45 -14.83 -4.86 4.19
CA TYR A 45 -15.11 -4.39 5.53
C TYR A 45 -15.46 -5.61 6.42
N CYS A 46 -14.48 -6.07 7.18
CA CYS A 46 -14.61 -7.21 8.08
C CYS A 46 -13.79 -7.00 9.36
N LYS A 47 -14.10 -7.77 10.39
CA LYS A 47 -13.46 -7.64 11.70
C LYS A 47 -11.92 -7.69 11.63
N LYS A 48 -11.36 -8.63 10.86
CA LYS A 48 -9.91 -8.77 10.68
C LYS A 48 -9.28 -7.49 10.15
N ASN A 49 -9.88 -6.90 9.11
CA ASN A 49 -9.36 -5.69 8.48
C ASN A 49 -9.56 -4.44 9.36
N ILE A 50 -10.67 -4.39 10.12
CA ILE A 50 -10.89 -3.32 11.11
C ILE A 50 -9.83 -3.38 12.22
N ASP A 51 -9.55 -4.57 12.75
CA ASP A 51 -8.54 -4.74 13.80
C ASP A 51 -7.13 -4.42 13.27
N TYR A 52 -6.85 -4.71 11.99
CA TYR A 52 -5.60 -4.35 11.34
C TYR A 52 -5.47 -2.82 11.19
N ILE A 53 -6.51 -2.16 10.66
CA ILE A 53 -6.45 -0.73 10.39
C ILE A 53 -6.23 0.11 11.66
N LYS A 54 -6.75 -0.33 12.80
CA LYS A 54 -6.47 0.32 14.10
C LYS A 54 -4.98 0.34 14.44
N LYS A 55 -4.28 -0.74 14.13
CA LYS A 55 -2.82 -0.84 14.32
C LYS A 55 -2.08 0.03 13.30
N GLN A 56 -2.51 -0.02 12.06
CA GLN A 56 -1.92 0.78 10.97
C GLN A 56 -2.12 2.28 11.20
N SER A 57 -3.30 2.73 11.64
CA SER A 57 -3.58 4.13 11.97
C SER A 57 -2.60 4.68 12.99
N LYS A 58 -2.35 3.91 14.05
CA LYS A 58 -1.38 4.29 15.07
C LYS A 58 0.02 4.46 14.48
N LYS A 59 0.45 3.50 13.67
CA LYS A 59 1.76 3.56 12.98
C LYS A 59 1.83 4.75 12.02
N PHE A 60 0.76 5.01 11.27
CA PHE A 60 0.68 6.17 10.39
C PHE A 60 0.85 7.49 11.16
N ILE A 61 0.14 7.66 12.28
CA ILE A 61 0.26 8.86 13.12
C ILE A 61 1.70 9.05 13.63
N GLU A 62 2.33 7.96 14.05
CA GLU A 62 3.69 7.95 14.59
C GLU A 62 4.77 8.10 13.50
N GLY A 63 4.44 8.04 12.21
CA GLY A 63 5.40 8.05 11.11
C GLY A 63 6.23 6.77 10.98
N LYS A 64 5.68 5.65 11.42
CA LYS A 64 6.33 4.35 11.41
C LYS A 64 5.81 3.45 10.32
N SER A 65 6.62 2.47 9.93
CA SER A 65 6.23 1.44 8.97
C SER A 65 4.97 0.69 9.43
N PRO A 66 4.11 0.23 8.46
CA PRO A 66 2.94 -0.59 8.78
C PRO A 66 3.27 -1.85 9.58
N PRO A 67 2.30 -2.44 10.31
CA PRO A 67 2.59 -3.55 11.24
C PRO A 67 3.24 -4.79 10.60
N ASP A 68 2.98 -5.05 9.32
CA ASP A 68 3.45 -6.25 8.61
C ASP A 68 4.71 -5.99 7.75
N PHE A 69 5.27 -4.79 7.84
CA PHE A 69 6.48 -4.42 7.12
C PHE A 69 7.69 -4.30 8.05
N ALA A 70 8.87 -4.42 7.48
CA ALA A 70 10.10 -4.17 8.22
C ALA A 70 10.08 -2.74 8.81
N ALA A 71 10.57 -2.61 10.04
CA ALA A 71 10.58 -1.33 10.75
C ALA A 71 11.73 -0.44 10.21
N GLU A 72 11.51 0.15 9.06
CA GLU A 72 12.49 1.04 8.40
C GLU A 72 12.28 2.51 8.75
N ASP A 73 11.06 2.88 9.13
CA ASP A 73 10.67 4.20 9.68
C ASP A 73 11.16 5.41 8.86
N TYR A 74 11.20 5.30 7.53
CA TYR A 74 11.68 6.37 6.64
C TYR A 74 10.82 7.63 6.70
N GLU A 75 9.53 7.48 6.94
CA GLU A 75 8.59 8.58 6.91
C GLU A 75 8.75 9.55 8.07
N ILE A 76 9.33 9.12 9.20
CA ILE A 76 9.40 9.94 10.41
C ILE A 76 10.15 11.27 10.20
N ASN A 77 11.17 11.24 9.34
CA ASN A 77 12.01 12.40 9.02
C ASN A 77 11.74 13.00 7.63
N TYR A 78 10.77 12.46 6.90
CA TYR A 78 10.48 12.93 5.55
C TYR A 78 9.68 14.23 5.57
N LYS A 79 10.28 15.31 5.06
CA LYS A 79 9.67 16.66 5.05
C LYS A 79 8.39 16.75 4.21
N GLY A 80 8.24 15.89 3.19
CA GLY A 80 7.05 15.82 2.32
C GLY A 80 5.93 14.94 2.85
N ARG A 81 6.01 14.46 4.10
CA ARG A 81 4.99 13.60 4.69
C ARG A 81 3.65 14.32 4.77
N ILE A 82 2.60 13.67 4.28
CA ILE A 82 1.24 14.21 4.36
C ILE A 82 0.79 14.36 5.82
N LYS A 83 0.13 15.48 6.13
CA LYS A 83 -0.44 15.73 7.45
C LYS A 83 -1.88 15.27 7.50
N ILE A 84 -2.36 14.90 8.68
CA ILE A 84 -3.75 14.44 8.87
C ILE A 84 -4.76 15.46 8.36
N ASN A 85 -4.48 16.75 8.54
CA ASN A 85 -5.37 17.84 8.10
C ASN A 85 -5.45 17.97 6.58
N ASP A 86 -4.47 17.46 5.83
CA ASP A 86 -4.44 17.51 4.37
C ASP A 86 -5.18 16.31 3.74
N LEU A 87 -5.62 15.35 4.57
CA LEU A 87 -6.35 14.17 4.13
C LEU A 87 -7.82 14.49 3.88
N SER A 88 -8.36 13.97 2.77
CA SER A 88 -9.81 13.98 2.54
C SER A 88 -10.55 13.15 3.60
N GLU A 89 -11.85 13.35 3.74
CA GLU A 89 -12.67 12.55 4.65
C GLU A 89 -12.61 11.06 4.32
N LEU A 90 -12.68 10.72 3.03
CA LEU A 90 -12.54 9.34 2.58
C LEU A 90 -11.18 8.74 2.97
N ALA A 91 -10.09 9.48 2.77
CA ALA A 91 -8.76 9.03 3.14
C ALA A 91 -8.65 8.81 4.67
N LYS A 92 -9.25 9.69 5.47
CA LYS A 92 -9.31 9.51 6.93
C LYS A 92 -10.07 8.24 7.32
N LYS A 93 -11.20 7.94 6.65
CA LYS A 93 -11.95 6.68 6.85
C LYS A 93 -11.10 5.47 6.47
N GLN A 94 -10.46 5.49 5.30
CA GLN A 94 -9.61 4.40 4.82
C GLN A 94 -8.39 4.15 5.71
N LEU A 95 -7.86 5.19 6.34
CA LEU A 95 -6.77 5.08 7.31
C LEU A 95 -7.27 4.76 8.73
N GLY A 96 -8.56 4.62 8.96
CA GLY A 96 -9.12 4.34 10.28
C GLY A 96 -8.95 5.48 11.29
N LEU A 97 -8.77 6.71 10.83
CA LEU A 97 -8.69 7.91 11.66
C LEU A 97 -10.07 8.42 12.09
N ILE A 98 -11.08 8.12 11.30
CA ILE A 98 -12.51 8.34 11.60
C ILE A 98 -13.30 7.09 11.19
N GLU A 99 -14.45 6.90 11.81
CA GLU A 99 -15.29 5.73 11.57
C GLU A 99 -16.06 5.80 10.24
N TRP A 100 -16.41 4.63 9.72
CA TRP A 100 -17.36 4.48 8.63
C TRP A 100 -18.76 4.59 9.19
N ASN A 101 -19.50 5.58 8.75
CA ASN A 101 -20.93 5.73 9.08
C ASN A 101 -21.76 4.93 8.09
#